data_f3a8865574d6a8ca71dbaa3330eb7ed1
#
_entry.id   f3a8865574d6a8ca71dbaa3330eb7ed1
#
_cell.length_a   1.000
_cell.length_b   1.000
_cell.length_c   1.000
_cell.angle_alpha   90.00
_cell.angle_beta   90.00
_cell.angle_gamma   90.00
#
_symmetry.space_group_name_H-M   'P 1'
#
loop_
_entity.id
_entity.type
_entity.pdbx_description
1 polymer ?
#
loop_
_entity_poly.entity_id
_entity_poly.type
_entity_poly.pdbx_seq_one_letter_code
_entity_poly.pdbx_strand_id
1 'polypeptide(L)'
;MARKTFTKEDIKRIAQEEDVRFIRLQFTDILGTIKNVEVPISQLDKALDNKMMFDGSSIEGFVRIEESDMYLYPDLNTWVVFPWTNGSGKVARLICDIYNPDGTPFSGDPRGTLKRNLEHMQKLGFTAFNVGPEPEFFLFKKDLNGQPTLELNDQGGYFDLAPVDLGENCRKEIVIELENMGFEIEASHHEVAPGQHEIDFKYADAVTTADNIQTFKLVVKTIAAKYGLHATFMPKPLFGVNGSGMHANMSLFKGDTNVFYDPNGEMELSDTARAFTAGILEHARAFTAVCNPTVNSYKRLVPGYEAPCYVAWSARNRSPLVRVPAARGLSTRIEVRSVDPAANPYLALAALLASGLDGIEKDMNAPKPIDSNIYVMDKPERVANGIDDLPATLFDALEVLRADKVVMDSLGEHIGEHFLELKEIEWDMFRMQVTEWERDQYMTLY
;
A
#
# COMPACT_ATOMS: atom_id res chain seq x y z
N MET A 1 13.07 -1.88 16.00
CA MET A 1 12.98 -2.64 17.28
C MET A 1 12.58 -4.05 16.98
N ALA A 2 13.04 -5.04 17.79
CA ALA A 2 12.51 -6.39 17.65
C ALA A 2 10.99 -6.37 17.89
N ARG A 3 10.21 -7.01 17.00
CA ARG A 3 8.76 -7.14 17.13
C ARG A 3 8.43 -7.69 18.52
N LYS A 4 7.56 -7.03 19.29
CA LYS A 4 7.11 -7.58 20.58
C LYS A 4 6.42 -8.91 20.30
N THR A 5 6.89 -9.97 20.93
CA THR A 5 6.25 -11.29 20.85
C THR A 5 5.29 -11.41 22.03
N PHE A 6 4.01 -11.56 21.74
CA PHE A 6 2.98 -11.75 22.77
C PHE A 6 2.57 -13.23 22.84
N THR A 7 2.44 -13.73 24.06
CA THR A 7 1.75 -14.99 24.34
C THR A 7 0.24 -14.73 24.55
N LYS A 8 -0.58 -15.79 24.55
CA LYS A 8 -2.00 -15.68 24.91
C LYS A 8 -2.18 -15.11 26.33
N GLU A 9 -1.32 -15.52 27.24
CA GLU A 9 -1.31 -15.07 28.64
C GLU A 9 -0.95 -13.57 28.74
N ASP A 10 -0.01 -13.09 27.96
CA ASP A 10 0.32 -11.66 27.90
C ASP A 10 -0.88 -10.83 27.43
N ILE A 11 -1.57 -11.29 26.38
CA ILE A 11 -2.74 -10.60 25.86
C ILE A 11 -3.87 -10.56 26.90
N LYS A 12 -4.12 -11.68 27.59
CA LYS A 12 -5.14 -11.74 28.67
C LYS A 12 -4.81 -10.79 29.82
N ARG A 13 -3.55 -10.77 30.25
CA ARG A 13 -3.07 -9.87 31.29
C ARG A 13 -3.21 -8.42 30.88
N ILE A 14 -2.72 -8.04 29.69
CA ILE A 14 -2.81 -6.66 29.16
C ILE A 14 -4.26 -6.24 29.00
N ALA A 15 -5.13 -7.09 28.47
CA ALA A 15 -6.53 -6.81 28.32
C ALA A 15 -7.24 -6.49 29.66
N GLN A 16 -6.83 -7.16 30.73
CA GLN A 16 -7.33 -6.90 32.08
C GLN A 16 -6.75 -5.60 32.67
N GLU A 17 -5.43 -5.39 32.55
CA GLU A 17 -4.73 -4.20 33.07
C GLU A 17 -5.23 -2.91 32.39
N GLU A 18 -5.54 -2.97 31.09
CA GLU A 18 -5.99 -1.83 30.28
C GLU A 18 -7.52 -1.65 30.25
N ASP A 19 -8.30 -2.45 30.97
CA ASP A 19 -9.78 -2.49 30.94
C ASP A 19 -10.36 -2.58 29.53
N VAL A 20 -9.80 -3.50 28.71
CA VAL A 20 -10.33 -3.77 27.36
C VAL A 20 -11.68 -4.43 27.46
N ARG A 21 -12.67 -3.92 26.73
CA ARG A 21 -14.05 -4.42 26.71
C ARG A 21 -14.43 -5.09 25.40
N PHE A 22 -13.83 -4.65 24.30
CA PHE A 22 -14.09 -5.17 22.96
C PHE A 22 -12.80 -5.48 22.24
N ILE A 23 -12.84 -6.47 21.36
CA ILE A 23 -11.71 -6.87 20.51
C ILE A 23 -12.18 -6.85 19.08
N ARG A 24 -11.44 -6.16 18.21
CA ARG A 24 -11.64 -6.18 16.77
C ARG A 24 -10.70 -7.19 16.14
N LEU A 25 -11.28 -8.21 15.56
CA LEU A 25 -10.57 -9.19 14.72
C LEU A 25 -10.58 -8.63 13.29
N GLN A 26 -9.47 -8.06 12.88
CA GLN A 26 -9.33 -7.35 11.62
C GLN A 26 -8.72 -8.23 10.54
N PHE A 27 -9.20 -8.09 9.32
CA PHE A 27 -8.63 -8.69 8.13
C PHE A 27 -8.84 -7.75 6.94
N THR A 28 -8.23 -8.05 5.80
CA THR A 28 -8.31 -7.18 4.60
C THR A 28 -8.89 -7.98 3.45
N ASP A 29 -9.87 -7.41 2.72
CA ASP A 29 -10.42 -8.02 1.52
C ASP A 29 -9.50 -7.82 0.29
N ILE A 30 -9.85 -8.42 -0.85
CA ILE A 30 -9.06 -8.34 -2.10
C ILE A 30 -8.88 -6.88 -2.55
N LEU A 31 -9.87 -6.02 -2.35
CA LEU A 31 -9.81 -4.61 -2.73
C LEU A 31 -9.00 -3.73 -1.77
N GLY A 32 -8.43 -4.30 -0.70
CA GLY A 32 -7.62 -3.58 0.27
C GLY A 32 -8.43 -2.89 1.37
N THR A 33 -9.73 -3.20 1.50
CA THR A 33 -10.57 -2.64 2.56
C THR A 33 -10.41 -3.44 3.84
N ILE A 34 -10.17 -2.74 4.96
CA ILE A 34 -10.16 -3.37 6.29
C ILE A 34 -11.58 -3.76 6.67
N LYS A 35 -11.77 -5.02 6.98
CA LYS A 35 -12.97 -5.59 7.58
C LYS A 35 -12.68 -5.98 9.03
N ASN A 36 -13.72 -6.14 9.84
CA ASN A 36 -13.54 -6.65 11.19
C ASN A 36 -14.79 -7.35 11.72
N VAL A 37 -14.56 -8.29 12.62
CA VAL A 37 -15.57 -8.82 13.52
C VAL A 37 -15.25 -8.29 14.92
N GLU A 38 -16.15 -7.53 15.54
CA GLU A 38 -15.99 -7.04 16.91
C GLU A 38 -16.65 -8.01 17.89
N VAL A 39 -15.93 -8.41 18.92
CA VAL A 39 -16.41 -9.32 19.94
C VAL A 39 -16.18 -8.74 21.34
N PRO A 40 -17.07 -9.02 22.33
CA PRO A 40 -16.83 -8.63 23.70
C PRO A 40 -15.64 -9.41 24.30
N ILE A 41 -14.99 -8.83 25.30
CA ILE A 41 -13.81 -9.42 25.96
C ILE A 41 -14.06 -10.84 26.49
N SER A 42 -15.29 -11.18 26.82
CA SER A 42 -15.69 -12.54 27.26
C SER A 42 -15.45 -13.62 26.19
N GLN A 43 -15.25 -13.23 24.92
CA GLN A 43 -14.93 -14.13 23.80
C GLN A 43 -13.43 -14.21 23.51
N LEU A 44 -12.57 -13.56 24.32
CA LEU A 44 -11.13 -13.51 24.08
C LEU A 44 -10.51 -14.90 23.93
N ASP A 45 -10.83 -15.83 24.83
CA ASP A 45 -10.28 -17.20 24.79
C ASP A 45 -10.67 -17.92 23.48
N LYS A 46 -11.92 -17.77 23.05
CA LYS A 46 -12.41 -18.34 21.79
C LYS A 46 -11.65 -17.74 20.58
N ALA A 47 -11.41 -16.43 20.61
CA ALA A 47 -10.64 -15.75 19.56
C ALA A 47 -9.18 -16.24 19.53
N LEU A 48 -8.51 -16.28 20.67
CA LEU A 48 -7.13 -16.75 20.79
C LEU A 48 -6.95 -18.23 20.44
N ASP A 49 -8.01 -19.01 20.51
CA ASP A 49 -8.04 -20.44 20.16
C ASP A 49 -8.39 -20.69 18.67
N ASN A 50 -8.43 -19.64 17.84
CA ASN A 50 -8.75 -19.73 16.41
C ASN A 50 -10.16 -20.31 16.13
N LYS A 51 -11.12 -20.04 17.01
CA LYS A 51 -12.50 -20.58 16.93
C LYS A 51 -13.54 -19.55 16.52
N MET A 52 -13.10 -18.35 16.14
CA MET A 52 -14.00 -17.31 15.67
C MET A 52 -14.31 -17.51 14.20
N MET A 53 -15.60 -17.70 13.91
CA MET A 53 -16.13 -17.86 12.56
C MET A 53 -16.77 -16.56 12.08
N PHE A 54 -16.79 -16.38 10.76
CA PHE A 54 -17.55 -15.34 10.09
C PHE A 54 -18.06 -15.85 8.73
N ASP A 55 -19.09 -15.18 8.21
CA ASP A 55 -19.63 -15.47 6.88
C ASP A 55 -18.79 -14.71 5.82
N GLY A 56 -18.04 -15.44 5.02
CA GLY A 56 -17.23 -14.88 3.92
C GLY A 56 -18.03 -14.60 2.65
N SER A 57 -19.24 -15.14 2.50
CA SER A 57 -20.03 -15.02 1.26
C SER A 57 -20.50 -13.60 0.95
N SER A 58 -20.58 -12.75 1.96
CA SER A 58 -20.92 -11.33 1.80
C SER A 58 -19.70 -10.42 1.52
N ILE A 59 -18.52 -10.99 1.35
CA ILE A 59 -17.28 -10.26 1.04
C ILE A 59 -16.93 -10.54 -0.43
N GLU A 60 -16.88 -9.47 -1.23
CA GLU A 60 -16.60 -9.57 -2.66
C GLU A 60 -15.27 -10.28 -2.92
N GLY A 61 -15.31 -11.26 -3.81
CA GLY A 61 -14.15 -12.03 -4.21
C GLY A 61 -13.69 -13.09 -3.22
N PHE A 62 -14.43 -13.36 -2.11
CA PHE A 62 -14.03 -14.38 -1.14
C PHE A 62 -14.56 -15.76 -1.52
N VAL A 63 -15.77 -16.09 -1.13
CA VAL A 63 -16.35 -17.45 -1.30
C VAL A 63 -17.78 -17.39 -1.78
N ARG A 64 -18.30 -18.52 -2.26
CA ARG A 64 -19.70 -18.69 -2.62
C ARG A 64 -20.55 -18.91 -1.37
N ILE A 65 -21.88 -18.71 -1.49
CA ILE A 65 -22.84 -18.89 -0.38
C ILE A 65 -22.78 -20.30 0.21
N GLU A 66 -22.49 -21.31 -0.59
CA GLU A 66 -22.42 -22.70 -0.17
C GLU A 66 -21.19 -23.04 0.67
N GLU A 67 -20.18 -22.17 0.67
CA GLU A 67 -18.89 -22.34 1.36
C GLU A 67 -18.60 -21.14 2.27
N SER A 68 -19.62 -20.56 2.90
CA SER A 68 -19.55 -19.25 3.54
C SER A 68 -18.79 -19.23 4.87
N ASP A 69 -18.74 -20.35 5.59
CA ASP A 69 -18.11 -20.41 6.91
C ASP A 69 -16.58 -20.32 6.83
N MET A 70 -16.02 -19.27 7.42
CA MET A 70 -14.58 -19.04 7.47
C MET A 70 -14.12 -18.75 8.89
N TYR A 71 -12.82 -18.95 9.15
CA TYR A 71 -12.22 -18.76 10.46
C TYR A 71 -11.18 -17.64 10.47
N LEU A 72 -11.17 -16.89 11.57
CA LEU A 72 -10.17 -15.84 11.84
C LEU A 72 -9.09 -16.40 12.76
N TYR A 73 -7.83 -16.40 12.28
CA TYR A 73 -6.65 -16.83 13.02
C TYR A 73 -5.82 -15.62 13.41
N PRO A 74 -5.95 -15.11 14.65
CA PRO A 74 -5.27 -13.90 15.09
C PRO A 74 -3.75 -14.06 15.15
N ASP A 75 -3.02 -13.11 14.53
CA ASP A 75 -1.60 -12.94 14.78
C ASP A 75 -1.40 -12.17 16.10
N LEU A 76 -0.96 -12.87 17.13
CA LEU A 76 -0.83 -12.33 18.49
C LEU A 76 0.12 -11.12 18.56
N ASN A 77 1.11 -11.05 17.68
CA ASN A 77 2.09 -9.96 17.63
C ASN A 77 1.48 -8.64 17.11
N THR A 78 0.24 -8.70 16.58
CA THR A 78 -0.48 -7.52 16.12
C THR A 78 -1.40 -6.92 17.18
N TRP A 79 -1.39 -7.43 18.42
CA TRP A 79 -2.19 -6.88 19.52
C TRP A 79 -1.88 -5.42 19.77
N VAL A 80 -2.91 -4.57 19.72
CA VAL A 80 -2.84 -3.14 20.03
C VAL A 80 -4.14 -2.72 20.69
N VAL A 81 -4.05 -1.93 21.78
CA VAL A 81 -5.19 -1.21 22.37
C VAL A 81 -5.28 0.15 21.70
N PHE A 82 -6.44 0.50 21.17
CA PHE A 82 -6.62 1.78 20.48
C PHE A 82 -6.60 2.95 21.47
N PRO A 83 -5.62 3.88 21.34
CA PRO A 83 -5.43 4.94 22.33
C PRO A 83 -6.60 5.93 22.41
N TRP A 84 -7.34 6.09 21.31
CA TRP A 84 -8.49 7.01 21.23
C TRP A 84 -9.81 6.43 21.75
N THR A 85 -9.86 5.19 22.21
CA THR A 85 -11.06 4.56 22.71
C THR A 85 -11.17 4.76 24.24
N ASN A 86 -12.01 5.71 24.65
CA ASN A 86 -12.24 6.07 26.05
C ASN A 86 -13.75 5.96 26.39
N GLY A 87 -14.09 6.02 27.66
CA GLY A 87 -15.47 6.07 28.11
C GLY A 87 -16.06 4.71 28.46
N SER A 88 -16.74 4.02 27.53
CA SER A 88 -17.45 2.74 27.78
C SER A 88 -16.53 1.50 27.81
N GLY A 89 -15.23 1.68 27.96
CA GLY A 89 -14.21 0.66 27.93
C GLY A 89 -13.33 0.73 26.67
N LYS A 90 -12.08 0.28 26.81
CA LYS A 90 -11.12 0.30 25.71
C LYS A 90 -11.41 -0.78 24.67
N VAL A 91 -11.01 -0.52 23.44
CA VAL A 91 -11.08 -1.45 22.31
C VAL A 91 -9.66 -1.84 21.91
N ALA A 92 -9.41 -3.14 21.80
CA ALA A 92 -8.17 -3.65 21.23
C ALA A 92 -8.42 -4.27 19.84
N ARG A 93 -7.36 -4.51 19.09
CA ARG A 93 -7.44 -5.24 17.83
C ARG A 93 -6.40 -6.35 17.73
N LEU A 94 -6.70 -7.36 16.94
CA LEU A 94 -5.78 -8.35 16.38
C LEU A 94 -5.98 -8.40 14.87
N ILE A 95 -4.90 -8.47 14.10
CA ILE A 95 -4.97 -8.75 12.67
C ILE A 95 -4.99 -10.26 12.50
N CYS A 96 -5.88 -10.75 11.64
CA CYS A 96 -6.12 -12.17 11.45
C CYS A 96 -5.74 -12.61 10.04
N ASP A 97 -5.20 -13.80 9.94
CA ASP A 97 -5.20 -14.57 8.70
C ASP A 97 -6.53 -15.31 8.57
N ILE A 98 -6.92 -15.64 7.33
CA ILE A 98 -8.20 -16.30 7.06
C ILE A 98 -7.96 -17.76 6.72
N TYR A 99 -8.79 -18.64 7.29
CA TYR A 99 -8.69 -20.08 7.14
C TYR A 99 -10.04 -20.69 6.75
N ASN A 100 -9.97 -21.76 5.98
CA ASN A 100 -11.09 -22.59 5.63
C ASN A 100 -11.58 -23.43 6.83
N PRO A 101 -12.81 -23.99 6.80
CA PRO A 101 -13.33 -24.85 7.89
C PRO A 101 -12.50 -26.10 8.17
N ASP A 102 -11.77 -26.61 7.18
CA ASP A 102 -10.87 -27.77 7.31
C ASP A 102 -9.51 -27.42 7.97
N GLY A 103 -9.30 -26.15 8.32
CA GLY A 103 -8.05 -25.66 8.93
C GLY A 103 -6.93 -25.36 7.94
N THR A 104 -7.19 -25.37 6.64
CA THR A 104 -6.24 -24.91 5.63
C THR A 104 -6.29 -23.40 5.45
N PRO A 105 -5.15 -22.72 5.13
CA PRO A 105 -5.17 -21.30 4.80
C PRO A 105 -6.09 -21.02 3.60
N PHE A 106 -6.87 -19.94 3.67
CA PHE A 106 -7.70 -19.51 2.56
C PHE A 106 -6.87 -18.87 1.45
N SER A 107 -7.04 -19.35 0.21
CA SER A 107 -6.27 -18.87 -0.96
C SER A 107 -6.58 -17.42 -1.34
N GLY A 108 -7.75 -16.92 -0.96
CA GLY A 108 -8.22 -15.55 -1.18
C GLY A 108 -7.82 -14.55 -0.08
N ASP A 109 -6.98 -14.94 0.90
CA ASP A 109 -6.46 -14.04 1.92
C ASP A 109 -5.26 -13.23 1.37
N PRO A 110 -5.39 -11.87 1.20
CA PRO A 110 -4.27 -11.05 0.74
C PRO A 110 -3.04 -11.11 1.65
N ARG A 111 -3.23 -11.15 2.98
CA ARG A 111 -2.14 -11.28 3.94
C ARG A 111 -1.43 -12.62 3.80
N GLY A 112 -2.19 -13.69 3.62
CA GLY A 112 -1.66 -15.03 3.32
C GLY A 112 -0.91 -15.06 1.99
N THR A 113 -1.36 -14.32 0.99
CA THR A 113 -0.70 -14.19 -0.33
C THR A 113 0.70 -13.58 -0.18
N LEU A 114 0.85 -12.48 0.55
CA LEU A 114 2.17 -11.90 0.82
C LEU A 114 3.09 -12.91 1.54
N LYS A 115 2.57 -13.63 2.53
CA LYS A 115 3.34 -14.67 3.25
C LYS A 115 3.84 -15.77 2.32
N ARG A 116 3.01 -16.25 1.37
CA ARG A 116 3.44 -17.26 0.36
C ARG A 116 4.59 -16.75 -0.52
N ASN A 117 4.55 -15.49 -0.94
CA ASN A 117 5.65 -14.89 -1.70
C ASN A 117 6.94 -14.75 -0.87
N LEU A 118 6.82 -14.45 0.42
CA LEU A 118 7.96 -14.41 1.35
C LEU A 118 8.55 -15.82 1.57
N GLU A 119 7.73 -16.87 1.61
CA GLU A 119 8.21 -18.26 1.66
C GLU A 119 9.01 -18.63 0.40
N HIS A 120 8.58 -18.15 -0.78
CA HIS A 120 9.36 -18.31 -2.02
C HIS A 120 10.71 -17.59 -1.92
N MET A 121 10.72 -16.33 -1.48
CA MET A 121 11.96 -15.57 -1.22
C MET A 121 12.91 -16.32 -0.28
N GLN A 122 12.38 -16.93 0.78
CA GLN A 122 13.20 -17.70 1.74
C GLN A 122 13.85 -18.94 1.09
N LYS A 123 13.17 -19.61 0.15
CA LYS A 123 13.75 -20.74 -0.59
C LYS A 123 14.93 -20.31 -1.47
N LEU A 124 14.96 -19.04 -1.89
CA LEU A 124 16.10 -18.45 -2.61
C LEU A 124 17.23 -17.99 -1.67
N GLY A 125 17.08 -18.23 -0.35
CA GLY A 125 18.10 -17.96 0.67
C GLY A 125 18.11 -16.52 1.20
N PHE A 126 17.10 -15.72 0.91
CA PHE A 126 16.92 -14.42 1.57
C PHE A 126 16.10 -14.58 2.86
N THR A 127 16.39 -13.76 3.86
CA THR A 127 15.76 -13.88 5.19
C THR A 127 14.73 -12.80 5.47
N ALA A 128 14.82 -11.65 4.82
CA ALA A 128 13.86 -10.56 4.97
C ALA A 128 13.72 -9.74 3.68
N PHE A 129 12.50 -9.32 3.42
CA PHE A 129 12.14 -8.27 2.48
C PHE A 129 11.65 -7.10 3.32
N ASN A 130 12.44 -6.04 3.39
CA ASN A 130 12.15 -4.84 4.17
C ASN A 130 11.57 -3.77 3.27
N VAL A 131 10.50 -3.11 3.75
CA VAL A 131 9.80 -2.06 2.99
C VAL A 131 9.55 -0.86 3.89
N GLY A 132 9.90 0.35 3.41
CA GLY A 132 9.55 1.64 4.00
C GLY A 132 8.59 2.38 3.06
N PRO A 133 7.33 2.56 3.43
CA PRO A 133 6.36 3.28 2.62
C PRO A 133 6.36 4.77 2.96
N GLU A 134 6.00 5.60 1.98
CA GLU A 134 5.80 7.05 2.09
C GLU A 134 4.34 7.35 1.68
N PRO A 135 3.35 7.16 2.55
CA PRO A 135 1.94 7.29 2.20
C PRO A 135 1.44 8.72 2.30
N GLU A 136 0.99 9.27 1.19
CA GLU A 136 0.38 10.59 1.09
C GLU A 136 -1.16 10.52 1.20
N PHE A 137 -1.77 11.61 1.68
CA PHE A 137 -3.22 11.74 1.81
C PHE A 137 -3.68 13.19 1.75
N PHE A 138 -4.97 13.40 1.44
CA PHE A 138 -5.60 14.71 1.44
C PHE A 138 -6.54 14.88 2.62
N LEU A 139 -6.65 16.12 3.12
CA LEU A 139 -7.62 16.56 4.11
C LEU A 139 -8.62 17.52 3.48
N PHE A 140 -9.88 17.11 3.45
CA PHE A 140 -11.01 17.92 3.00
C PHE A 140 -11.88 18.35 4.17
N LYS A 141 -12.54 19.51 4.04
CA LYS A 141 -13.57 19.94 4.98
C LYS A 141 -14.82 19.08 4.85
N LYS A 142 -15.57 18.97 5.93
CA LYS A 142 -16.91 18.37 5.93
C LYS A 142 -17.97 19.47 5.93
N ASP A 143 -19.15 19.14 5.38
CA ASP A 143 -20.33 19.99 5.48
C ASP A 143 -20.97 19.88 6.88
N LEU A 144 -22.05 20.64 7.11
CA LEU A 144 -22.79 20.66 8.39
C LEU A 144 -23.46 19.31 8.72
N ASN A 145 -23.59 18.41 7.74
CA ASN A 145 -24.12 17.05 7.92
C ASN A 145 -23.00 16.01 8.12
N GLY A 146 -21.73 16.46 8.16
CA GLY A 146 -20.57 15.60 8.31
C GLY A 146 -20.14 14.89 7.02
N GLN A 147 -20.70 15.26 5.86
CA GLN A 147 -20.30 14.70 4.56
C GLN A 147 -19.03 15.37 4.03
N PRO A 148 -18.14 14.63 3.33
CA PRO A 148 -16.99 15.23 2.68
C PRO A 148 -17.40 16.22 1.60
N THR A 149 -16.68 17.34 1.52
CA THR A 149 -16.81 18.34 0.45
C THR A 149 -15.60 18.26 -0.49
N LEU A 150 -15.56 19.09 -1.53
CA LEU A 150 -14.38 19.30 -2.36
C LEU A 150 -13.55 20.50 -1.88
N GLU A 151 -13.89 21.08 -0.72
CA GLU A 151 -13.14 22.19 -0.13
C GLU A 151 -11.96 21.62 0.67
N LEU A 152 -10.75 22.01 0.26
CA LEU A 152 -9.51 21.62 0.94
C LEU A 152 -9.39 22.30 2.30
N ASN A 153 -8.68 21.65 3.22
CA ASN A 153 -8.45 22.17 4.56
C ASN A 153 -7.63 23.48 4.54
N ASP A 154 -6.68 23.59 3.62
CA ASP A 154 -5.79 24.74 3.47
C ASP A 154 -5.37 25.01 2.02
N GLN A 155 -4.47 25.97 1.83
CA GLN A 155 -3.86 26.34 0.55
C GLN A 155 -2.32 26.27 0.64
N GLY A 156 -1.80 25.46 1.58
CA GLY A 156 -0.38 25.23 1.78
C GLY A 156 0.29 24.53 0.58
N GLY A 157 1.58 24.52 0.57
CA GLY A 157 2.45 23.83 -0.36
C GLY A 157 3.58 23.08 0.35
N TYR A 158 4.52 22.56 -0.41
CA TYR A 158 5.58 21.69 0.09
C TYR A 158 6.40 22.33 1.23
N PHE A 159 6.39 21.65 2.38
CA PHE A 159 7.05 22.06 3.62
C PHE A 159 6.54 23.36 4.26
N ASP A 160 5.36 23.86 3.85
CA ASP A 160 4.74 24.97 4.56
C ASP A 160 4.40 24.60 6.01
N LEU A 161 4.35 25.60 6.85
CA LEU A 161 4.07 25.49 8.29
C LEU A 161 2.88 26.41 8.66
N ALA A 162 2.40 26.29 9.90
CA ALA A 162 1.39 27.21 10.41
C ALA A 162 1.88 28.68 10.33
N PRO A 163 1.01 29.66 10.00
CA PRO A 163 -0.45 29.54 9.88
C PRO A 163 -0.97 29.16 8.48
N VAL A 164 -0.12 28.83 7.51
CA VAL A 164 -0.53 28.45 6.16
C VAL A 164 -1.01 26.98 6.14
N ASP A 165 -0.24 26.08 6.74
CA ASP A 165 -0.62 24.69 6.98
C ASP A 165 -1.64 24.61 8.13
N LEU A 166 -2.91 24.47 7.78
CA LEU A 166 -4.00 24.30 8.74
C LEU A 166 -4.21 22.85 9.18
N GLY A 167 -3.52 21.90 8.54
CA GLY A 167 -3.54 20.47 8.87
C GLY A 167 -2.55 20.08 9.98
N GLU A 168 -1.63 20.98 10.38
CA GLU A 168 -0.53 20.69 11.29
C GLU A 168 -0.97 20.02 12.60
N ASN A 169 -2.02 20.54 13.26
CA ASN A 169 -2.49 19.98 14.53
C ASN A 169 -3.13 18.60 14.37
N CYS A 170 -3.89 18.38 13.29
CA CYS A 170 -4.43 17.06 12.96
C CYS A 170 -3.30 16.07 12.71
N ARG A 171 -2.29 16.46 11.93
CA ARG A 171 -1.12 15.64 11.61
C ARG A 171 -0.30 15.30 12.86
N LYS A 172 -0.10 16.26 13.78
CA LYS A 172 0.56 16.04 15.09
C LYS A 172 -0.18 14.99 15.92
N GLU A 173 -1.52 15.07 16.04
CA GLU A 173 -2.29 14.07 16.79
C GLU A 173 -2.22 12.70 16.13
N ILE A 174 -2.26 12.62 14.79
CA ILE A 174 -2.04 11.36 14.07
C ILE A 174 -0.70 10.73 14.43
N VAL A 175 0.39 11.52 14.42
CA VAL A 175 1.74 11.06 14.79
C VAL A 175 1.76 10.52 16.23
N ILE A 176 1.23 11.28 17.20
CA ILE A 176 1.18 10.87 18.61
C ILE A 176 0.42 9.54 18.79
N GLU A 177 -0.72 9.40 18.12
CA GLU A 177 -1.52 8.17 18.24
C GLU A 177 -0.82 6.97 17.57
N LEU A 178 -0.12 7.18 16.46
CA LEU A 178 0.70 6.15 15.82
C LEU A 178 1.87 5.73 16.74
N GLU A 179 2.57 6.68 17.35
CA GLU A 179 3.66 6.40 18.30
C GLU A 179 3.15 5.63 19.53
N ASN A 180 1.98 6.00 20.07
CA ASN A 180 1.30 5.27 21.14
C ASN A 180 0.98 3.82 20.75
N MET A 181 0.77 3.55 19.47
CA MET A 181 0.56 2.21 18.92
C MET A 181 1.87 1.48 18.56
N GLY A 182 3.02 2.11 18.78
CA GLY A 182 4.34 1.51 18.59
C GLY A 182 4.98 1.76 17.23
N PHE A 183 4.45 2.68 16.44
CA PHE A 183 5.12 3.16 15.23
C PHE A 183 6.37 3.96 15.59
N GLU A 184 7.38 3.89 14.73
CA GLU A 184 8.54 4.78 14.77
C GLU A 184 8.38 5.74 13.59
N ILE A 185 7.97 6.97 13.88
CA ILE A 185 7.72 8.01 12.86
C ILE A 185 9.04 8.67 12.50
N GLU A 186 9.32 8.84 11.21
CA GLU A 186 10.56 9.44 10.69
C GLU A 186 10.36 10.88 10.24
N ALA A 187 9.23 11.19 9.57
CA ALA A 187 8.91 12.54 9.10
C ALA A 187 7.40 12.77 9.05
N SER A 188 7.02 14.06 9.06
CA SER A 188 5.64 14.50 8.92
C SER A 188 5.63 15.92 8.38
N HIS A 189 5.04 16.15 7.21
CA HIS A 189 5.05 17.45 6.55
C HIS A 189 3.83 17.68 5.66
N HIS A 190 3.63 18.95 5.28
CA HIS A 190 2.71 19.34 4.23
C HIS A 190 3.32 18.99 2.87
N GLU A 191 2.51 18.40 1.98
CA GLU A 191 2.92 18.03 0.63
C GLU A 191 2.70 19.16 -0.41
N VAL A 192 3.04 18.88 -1.69
CA VAL A 192 3.03 19.88 -2.76
C VAL A 192 1.64 20.42 -3.05
N ALA A 193 0.62 19.57 -3.07
CA ALA A 193 -0.74 20.01 -3.33
C ALA A 193 -1.39 20.63 -2.08
N PRO A 194 -2.23 21.68 -2.22
CA PRO A 194 -3.03 22.19 -1.11
C PRO A 194 -3.82 21.09 -0.41
N GLY A 195 -3.83 21.11 0.93
CA GLY A 195 -4.50 20.11 1.76
C GLY A 195 -3.91 18.71 1.69
N GLN A 196 -2.73 18.54 1.11
CA GLN A 196 -2.03 17.26 1.01
C GLN A 196 -0.94 17.14 2.07
N HIS A 197 -0.83 15.95 2.64
CA HIS A 197 0.07 15.64 3.76
C HIS A 197 0.75 14.30 3.56
N GLU A 198 1.94 14.16 4.17
CA GLU A 198 2.71 12.94 4.23
C GLU A 198 3.19 12.68 5.66
N ILE A 199 3.18 11.42 6.07
CA ILE A 199 3.76 10.96 7.33
C ILE A 199 4.51 9.67 7.06
N ASP A 200 5.84 9.75 7.20
CA ASP A 200 6.73 8.62 6.98
C ASP A 200 6.98 7.87 8.26
N PHE A 201 6.92 6.57 8.19
CA PHE A 201 7.27 5.70 9.30
C PHE A 201 8.30 4.65 8.88
N LYS A 202 9.12 4.29 9.84
CA LYS A 202 10.27 3.41 9.64
C LYS A 202 9.91 2.11 8.96
N TYR A 203 10.78 1.68 8.06
CA TYR A 203 10.66 0.40 7.38
C TYR A 203 10.62 -0.78 8.37
N ALA A 204 9.93 -1.83 7.97
CA ALA A 204 9.87 -3.12 8.67
C ALA A 204 9.87 -4.26 7.64
N ASP A 205 9.79 -5.51 8.13
CA ASP A 205 9.47 -6.64 7.26
C ASP A 205 8.14 -6.42 6.53
N ALA A 206 8.00 -6.99 5.34
CA ALA A 206 6.90 -6.69 4.44
C ALA A 206 5.50 -6.95 5.05
N VAL A 207 5.32 -8.00 5.87
CA VAL A 207 4.02 -8.28 6.51
C VAL A 207 3.72 -7.20 7.55
N THR A 208 4.70 -6.86 8.39
CA THR A 208 4.56 -5.79 9.38
C THR A 208 4.29 -4.45 8.70
N THR A 209 4.98 -4.15 7.60
CA THR A 209 4.75 -2.90 6.84
C THR A 209 3.34 -2.85 6.24
N ALA A 210 2.85 -3.93 5.64
CA ALA A 210 1.49 -3.99 5.10
C ALA A 210 0.42 -3.84 6.22
N ASP A 211 0.61 -4.52 7.36
CA ASP A 211 -0.22 -4.35 8.56
C ASP A 211 -0.21 -2.88 9.06
N ASN A 212 0.97 -2.24 9.04
CA ASN A 212 1.15 -0.85 9.43
C ASN A 212 0.48 0.12 8.46
N ILE A 213 0.57 -0.08 7.15
CA ILE A 213 -0.12 0.76 6.15
C ILE A 213 -1.64 0.72 6.40
N GLN A 214 -2.21 -0.45 6.64
CA GLN A 214 -3.63 -0.57 6.94
C GLN A 214 -3.99 0.15 8.26
N THR A 215 -3.18 -0.04 9.28
CA THR A 215 -3.37 0.64 10.57
C THR A 215 -3.25 2.15 10.42
N PHE A 216 -2.25 2.64 9.68
CA PHE A 216 -2.03 4.04 9.36
C PHE A 216 -3.28 4.68 8.72
N LYS A 217 -3.83 4.03 7.68
CA LYS A 217 -5.05 4.52 7.00
C LYS A 217 -6.24 4.63 7.98
N LEU A 218 -6.37 3.68 8.90
CA LEU A 218 -7.42 3.72 9.94
C LEU A 218 -7.21 4.89 10.89
N VAL A 219 -5.99 5.08 11.41
CA VAL A 219 -5.64 6.16 12.35
C VAL A 219 -5.88 7.53 11.71
N VAL A 220 -5.33 7.77 10.51
CA VAL A 220 -5.47 9.03 9.77
C VAL A 220 -6.95 9.39 9.59
N LYS A 221 -7.79 8.46 9.12
CA LYS A 221 -9.23 8.70 8.94
C LYS A 221 -9.95 8.96 10.27
N THR A 222 -9.57 8.23 11.32
CA THR A 222 -10.19 8.35 12.65
C THR A 222 -9.87 9.70 13.28
N ILE A 223 -8.60 10.11 13.25
CA ILE A 223 -8.17 11.36 13.85
C ILE A 223 -8.66 12.57 13.04
N ALA A 224 -8.56 12.53 11.71
CA ALA A 224 -9.12 13.58 10.86
C ALA A 224 -10.60 13.83 11.16
N ALA A 225 -11.38 12.75 11.37
CA ALA A 225 -12.79 12.88 11.73
C ALA A 225 -13.03 13.63 13.05
N LYS A 226 -12.14 13.51 14.05
CA LYS A 226 -12.20 14.27 15.31
C LYS A 226 -11.98 15.78 15.08
N TYR A 227 -11.19 16.14 14.07
CA TYR A 227 -10.95 17.53 13.67
C TYR A 227 -12.01 18.09 12.72
N GLY A 228 -13.10 17.35 12.48
CA GLY A 228 -14.13 17.76 11.52
C GLY A 228 -13.69 17.68 10.06
N LEU A 229 -12.59 16.96 9.79
CA LEU A 229 -12.02 16.78 8.47
C LEU A 229 -12.34 15.38 7.90
N HIS A 230 -12.23 15.28 6.59
CA HIS A 230 -12.28 14.02 5.86
C HIS A 230 -10.92 13.74 5.24
N ALA A 231 -10.28 12.66 5.69
CA ALA A 231 -9.04 12.19 5.10
C ALA A 231 -9.33 11.20 3.98
N THR A 232 -8.70 11.40 2.82
CA THR A 232 -8.79 10.47 1.70
C THR A 232 -7.42 10.04 1.19
N PHE A 233 -7.33 8.76 0.85
CA PHE A 233 -6.21 8.12 0.17
C PHE A 233 -6.48 7.93 -1.33
N MET A 234 -7.42 8.69 -1.88
CA MET A 234 -7.72 8.70 -3.31
C MET A 234 -6.49 9.21 -4.08
N PRO A 235 -6.01 8.49 -5.12
CA PRO A 235 -4.76 8.85 -5.81
C PRO A 235 -4.78 10.22 -6.49
N LYS A 236 -5.93 10.64 -7.01
CA LYS A 236 -6.10 11.95 -7.68
C LYS A 236 -7.47 12.55 -7.36
N PRO A 237 -7.66 13.15 -6.19
CA PRO A 237 -8.97 13.68 -5.80
C PRO A 237 -9.35 14.96 -6.55
N LEU A 238 -8.36 15.74 -7.03
CA LEU A 238 -8.58 17.03 -7.69
C LEU A 238 -7.83 17.13 -9.01
N PHE A 239 -8.45 17.79 -9.99
CA PHE A 239 -7.81 18.18 -11.24
C PHE A 239 -6.83 19.34 -11.00
N GLY A 240 -5.71 19.35 -11.74
CA GLY A 240 -4.79 20.50 -11.79
C GLY A 240 -3.78 20.58 -10.64
N VAL A 241 -3.81 19.66 -9.67
CA VAL A 241 -2.82 19.56 -8.55
C VAL A 241 -2.17 18.19 -8.52
N ASN A 242 -1.08 18.02 -7.76
CA ASN A 242 -0.45 16.71 -7.57
C ASN A 242 -1.43 15.70 -6.95
N GLY A 243 -1.26 14.43 -7.25
CA GLY A 243 -1.98 13.32 -6.62
C GLY A 243 -1.16 12.68 -5.50
N SER A 244 -1.77 11.76 -4.77
CA SER A 244 -1.13 11.03 -3.67
C SER A 244 -0.43 9.77 -4.15
N GLY A 245 0.85 9.65 -3.82
CA GLY A 245 1.67 8.45 -3.95
C GLY A 245 1.75 7.66 -2.64
N MET A 246 2.32 6.48 -2.75
CA MET A 246 2.79 5.67 -1.64
C MET A 246 4.08 4.99 -2.09
N HIS A 247 5.16 5.75 -2.16
CA HIS A 247 6.43 5.25 -2.64
C HIS A 247 6.88 4.06 -1.78
N ALA A 248 7.38 3.00 -2.41
CA ALA A 248 7.83 1.79 -1.73
C ALA A 248 9.34 1.69 -1.78
N ASN A 249 10.01 1.98 -0.66
CA ASN A 249 11.44 1.79 -0.48
C ASN A 249 11.72 0.35 -0.07
N MET A 250 12.46 -0.40 -0.88
CA MET A 250 12.60 -1.86 -0.73
C MET A 250 14.04 -2.31 -0.68
N SER A 251 14.31 -3.34 0.14
CA SER A 251 15.60 -4.01 0.21
C SER A 251 15.47 -5.47 0.64
N LEU A 252 16.42 -6.32 0.21
CA LEU A 252 16.52 -7.73 0.62
C LEU A 252 17.68 -7.93 1.59
N PHE A 253 17.51 -8.87 2.52
CA PHE A 253 18.51 -9.21 3.53
C PHE A 253 18.81 -10.71 3.59
N LYS A 254 20.06 -11.04 3.96
CA LYS A 254 20.49 -12.36 4.43
C LYS A 254 21.04 -12.19 5.84
N GLY A 255 20.31 -12.63 6.85
CA GLY A 255 20.60 -12.28 8.24
C GLY A 255 20.60 -10.76 8.42
N ASP A 256 21.68 -10.22 8.96
CA ASP A 256 21.85 -8.77 9.19
C ASP A 256 22.50 -8.03 8.00
N THR A 257 22.73 -8.73 6.87
CA THR A 257 23.40 -8.14 5.70
C THR A 257 22.39 -7.69 4.67
N ASN A 258 22.44 -6.41 4.30
CA ASN A 258 21.71 -5.87 3.15
C ASN A 258 22.38 -6.37 1.87
N VAL A 259 21.70 -7.24 1.10
CA VAL A 259 22.26 -7.84 -0.11
C VAL A 259 22.22 -6.93 -1.34
N PHE A 260 21.61 -5.75 -1.22
CA PHE A 260 21.63 -4.75 -2.29
C PHE A 260 22.93 -3.92 -2.30
N TYR A 261 23.68 -3.93 -1.21
CA TYR A 261 24.92 -3.18 -1.09
C TYR A 261 26.14 -4.00 -1.53
N ASP A 262 26.96 -3.41 -2.40
CA ASP A 262 28.34 -3.86 -2.70
C ASP A 262 29.23 -2.63 -2.84
N PRO A 263 30.23 -2.43 -1.94
CA PRO A 263 31.12 -1.27 -1.98
C PRO A 263 31.98 -1.20 -3.26
N ASN A 264 32.11 -2.31 -4.00
CA ASN A 264 32.87 -2.38 -5.24
C ASN A 264 31.99 -2.36 -6.49
N GLY A 265 30.66 -2.46 -6.33
CA GLY A 265 29.70 -2.42 -7.42
C GLY A 265 29.55 -1.01 -8.00
N GLU A 266 29.09 -0.91 -9.24
CA GLU A 266 28.73 0.37 -9.82
C GLU A 266 27.61 1.04 -9.03
N MET A 267 27.77 2.31 -8.64
CA MET A 267 26.90 3.04 -7.71
C MET A 267 26.79 2.38 -6.33
N GLU A 268 27.77 1.54 -5.94
CA GLU A 268 27.75 0.72 -4.72
C GLU A 268 26.55 -0.22 -4.63
N LEU A 269 26.02 -0.66 -5.77
CA LEU A 269 24.93 -1.65 -5.88
C LEU A 269 25.50 -3.02 -6.24
N SER A 270 24.98 -4.05 -5.58
CA SER A 270 25.29 -5.44 -5.90
C SER A 270 24.60 -5.87 -7.22
N ASP A 271 25.08 -7.00 -7.78
CA ASP A 271 24.40 -7.65 -8.90
C ASP A 271 22.97 -8.08 -8.52
N THR A 272 22.76 -8.49 -7.27
CA THR A 272 21.41 -8.79 -6.73
C THR A 272 20.49 -7.57 -6.81
N ALA A 273 20.96 -6.38 -6.42
CA ALA A 273 20.16 -5.15 -6.51
C ALA A 273 19.81 -4.81 -7.95
N ARG A 274 20.75 -4.97 -8.87
CA ARG A 274 20.55 -4.71 -10.30
C ARG A 274 19.59 -5.70 -10.92
N ALA A 275 19.75 -6.99 -10.63
CA ALA A 275 18.85 -8.02 -11.11
C ALA A 275 17.41 -7.83 -10.57
N PHE A 276 17.28 -7.50 -9.30
CA PHE A 276 15.98 -7.15 -8.70
C PHE A 276 15.36 -5.93 -9.39
N THR A 277 16.15 -4.87 -9.63
CA THR A 277 15.70 -3.67 -10.37
C THR A 277 15.26 -4.02 -11.79
N ALA A 278 15.99 -4.89 -12.48
CA ALA A 278 15.64 -5.36 -13.83
C ALA A 278 14.28 -6.08 -13.84
N GLY A 279 14.04 -6.97 -12.88
CA GLY A 279 12.74 -7.64 -12.73
C GLY A 279 11.59 -6.67 -12.41
N ILE A 280 11.83 -5.67 -11.56
CA ILE A 280 10.84 -4.59 -11.32
C ILE A 280 10.51 -3.85 -12.64
N LEU A 281 11.48 -3.52 -13.45
CA LEU A 281 11.26 -2.82 -14.73
C LEU A 281 10.55 -3.70 -15.75
N GLU A 282 10.89 -4.98 -15.85
CA GLU A 282 10.28 -5.96 -16.76
C GLU A 282 8.78 -6.10 -16.51
N HIS A 283 8.38 -6.24 -15.24
CA HIS A 283 6.99 -6.45 -14.85
C HIS A 283 6.23 -5.16 -14.50
N ALA A 284 6.85 -4.00 -14.70
CA ALA A 284 6.30 -2.71 -14.28
C ALA A 284 4.90 -2.44 -14.78
N ARG A 285 4.66 -2.73 -16.06
CA ARG A 285 3.36 -2.50 -16.70
C ARG A 285 2.27 -3.43 -16.17
N ALA A 286 2.64 -4.65 -15.76
CA ALA A 286 1.71 -5.62 -15.20
C ALA A 286 1.34 -5.32 -13.76
N PHE A 287 2.35 -5.10 -12.88
CA PHE A 287 2.06 -4.80 -11.49
C PHE A 287 1.41 -3.42 -11.30
N THR A 288 1.41 -2.54 -12.32
CA THR A 288 0.67 -1.28 -12.27
C THR A 288 -0.81 -1.50 -11.99
N ALA A 289 -1.44 -2.56 -12.51
CA ALA A 289 -2.84 -2.88 -12.18
C ALA A 289 -3.06 -3.14 -10.68
N VAL A 290 -2.08 -3.73 -10.00
CA VAL A 290 -2.15 -4.09 -8.57
C VAL A 290 -1.73 -2.93 -7.68
N CYS A 291 -0.70 -2.19 -8.09
CA CYS A 291 -0.14 -1.05 -7.35
C CYS A 291 -0.92 0.26 -7.57
N ASN A 292 -1.73 0.33 -8.63
CA ASN A 292 -2.55 1.47 -9.04
C ASN A 292 -3.95 0.97 -9.45
N PRO A 293 -4.74 0.46 -8.48
CA PRO A 293 -5.83 -0.48 -8.76
C PRO A 293 -7.16 0.19 -9.12
N THR A 294 -7.23 1.50 -9.28
CA THR A 294 -8.48 2.21 -9.54
C THR A 294 -8.44 2.99 -10.85
N VAL A 295 -9.60 3.24 -11.46
CA VAL A 295 -9.68 4.15 -12.62
C VAL A 295 -9.11 5.53 -12.29
N ASN A 296 -9.17 5.94 -11.03
CA ASN A 296 -8.62 7.21 -10.57
C ASN A 296 -7.10 7.21 -10.50
N SER A 297 -6.46 6.07 -10.27
CA SER A 297 -5.00 5.92 -10.23
C SER A 297 -4.34 6.45 -11.52
N TYR A 298 -4.95 6.20 -12.67
CA TYR A 298 -4.44 6.62 -13.99
C TYR A 298 -4.62 8.12 -14.27
N LYS A 299 -5.37 8.82 -13.45
CA LYS A 299 -5.43 10.30 -13.43
C LYS A 299 -4.26 10.91 -12.64
N ARG A 300 -3.60 10.14 -11.76
CA ARG A 300 -2.33 10.49 -11.13
C ARG A 300 -1.15 10.21 -12.05
N LEU A 301 -1.13 9.05 -12.73
CA LEU A 301 -0.03 8.61 -13.59
C LEU A 301 -0.04 9.36 -14.94
N VAL A 302 0.03 10.68 -14.88
CA VAL A 302 0.10 11.57 -16.04
C VAL A 302 1.29 12.52 -15.93
N PRO A 303 1.93 12.91 -17.05
CA PRO A 303 3.07 13.82 -17.03
C PRO A 303 2.72 15.18 -16.40
N GLY A 304 3.68 15.79 -15.69
CA GLY A 304 3.57 17.16 -15.17
C GLY A 304 3.13 17.26 -13.70
N TYR A 305 2.90 16.14 -13.00
CA TYR A 305 2.45 16.11 -11.60
C TYR A 305 3.31 15.21 -10.71
N GLU A 306 4.61 15.11 -11.00
CA GLU A 306 5.62 14.37 -10.24
C GLU A 306 5.40 12.86 -10.09
N ALA A 307 4.33 12.30 -10.66
CA ALA A 307 4.12 10.86 -10.72
C ALA A 307 4.90 10.23 -11.88
N PRO A 308 5.53 9.06 -11.70
CA PRO A 308 6.24 8.39 -12.78
C PRO A 308 5.26 7.84 -13.82
N CYS A 309 5.57 8.09 -15.10
CA CYS A 309 4.75 7.62 -16.23
C CYS A 309 5.52 6.66 -17.14
N TYR A 310 6.83 6.46 -16.88
CA TYR A 310 7.76 5.80 -17.78
C TYR A 310 8.57 4.74 -17.05
N VAL A 311 8.79 3.59 -17.73
CA VAL A 311 9.55 2.46 -17.21
C VAL A 311 11.03 2.74 -17.36
N ALA A 312 11.63 3.29 -16.33
CA ALA A 312 13.05 3.62 -16.26
C ALA A 312 13.54 3.65 -14.82
N TRP A 313 14.85 3.68 -14.60
CA TRP A 313 15.44 3.84 -13.28
C TRP A 313 16.59 4.85 -13.29
N SER A 314 16.89 5.43 -12.12
CA SER A 314 18.01 6.36 -11.94
C SER A 314 18.43 6.45 -10.47
N ALA A 315 19.71 6.79 -10.23
CA ALA A 315 20.23 7.16 -8.92
C ALA A 315 20.26 8.69 -8.68
N ARG A 316 19.93 9.51 -9.69
CA ARG A 316 20.10 10.98 -9.65
C ARG A 316 18.82 11.76 -9.95
N ASN A 317 17.84 11.12 -10.55
CA ASN A 317 16.63 11.73 -11.08
C ASN A 317 15.39 11.22 -10.33
N ARG A 318 14.37 12.06 -10.18
CA ARG A 318 13.08 11.72 -9.57
C ARG A 318 11.97 11.43 -10.59
N SER A 319 12.25 11.58 -11.89
CA SER A 319 11.26 11.31 -12.95
C SER A 319 11.05 9.83 -13.29
N PRO A 320 12.03 8.91 -13.11
CA PRO A 320 11.82 7.49 -13.38
C PRO A 320 10.91 6.79 -12.40
N LEU A 321 10.42 5.61 -12.82
CA LEU A 321 9.64 4.67 -12.00
C LEU A 321 10.43 4.18 -10.79
N VAL A 322 11.70 3.82 -10.98
CA VAL A 322 12.57 3.33 -9.92
C VAL A 322 13.68 4.34 -9.66
N ARG A 323 13.80 4.74 -8.40
CA ARG A 323 14.89 5.58 -7.92
C ARG A 323 15.77 4.80 -6.95
N VAL A 324 17.07 5.02 -7.01
CA VAL A 324 18.02 4.52 -6.01
C VAL A 324 18.43 5.69 -5.11
N PRO A 325 17.92 5.77 -3.86
CA PRO A 325 18.28 6.81 -2.91
C PRO A 325 19.81 6.84 -2.63
N ALA A 326 20.32 7.98 -2.15
CA ALA A 326 21.76 8.19 -1.96
C ALA A 326 22.38 7.37 -0.81
N ALA A 327 21.60 6.96 0.17
CA ALA A 327 22.07 6.17 1.32
C ALA A 327 22.60 4.80 0.89
N ARG A 328 23.69 4.36 1.53
CA ARG A 328 24.39 3.10 1.22
C ARG A 328 24.59 2.26 2.50
N GLY A 329 25.26 1.11 2.36
CA GLY A 329 25.43 0.14 3.44
C GLY A 329 24.12 -0.53 3.80
N LEU A 330 23.79 -0.56 5.08
CA LEU A 330 22.51 -1.16 5.56
C LEU A 330 21.26 -0.42 5.03
N SER A 331 21.40 0.84 4.62
CA SER A 331 20.33 1.68 4.08
C SER A 331 20.20 1.63 2.56
N THR A 332 20.99 0.81 1.87
CA THR A 332 20.90 0.63 0.41
C THR A 332 19.53 0.05 0.04
N ARG A 333 18.82 0.73 -0.87
CA ARG A 333 17.48 0.36 -1.26
C ARG A 333 17.13 0.86 -2.65
N ILE A 334 16.07 0.34 -3.21
CA ILE A 334 15.40 0.91 -4.38
C ILE A 334 14.04 1.44 -3.96
N GLU A 335 13.59 2.49 -4.61
CA GLU A 335 12.29 3.13 -4.39
C GLU A 335 11.43 2.98 -5.65
N VAL A 336 10.29 2.29 -5.55
CA VAL A 336 9.29 2.23 -6.62
C VAL A 336 8.26 3.32 -6.36
N ARG A 337 8.14 4.26 -7.31
CA ARG A 337 7.42 5.53 -7.12
C ARG A 337 6.01 5.55 -7.69
N SER A 338 5.63 4.54 -8.47
CA SER A 338 4.29 4.48 -9.07
C SER A 338 3.20 4.10 -8.09
N VAL A 339 3.49 3.30 -7.07
CA VAL A 339 2.50 2.80 -6.12
C VAL A 339 1.67 3.94 -5.55
N ASP A 340 0.37 3.76 -5.45
CA ASP A 340 -0.51 4.74 -4.80
C ASP A 340 -1.22 4.16 -3.57
N PRO A 341 -1.73 5.02 -2.67
CA PRO A 341 -2.28 4.57 -1.40
C PRO A 341 -3.66 3.90 -1.52
N ALA A 342 -4.28 3.82 -2.72
CA ALA A 342 -5.47 3.01 -2.94
C ALA A 342 -5.14 1.51 -3.06
N ALA A 343 -3.87 1.17 -3.30
CA ALA A 343 -3.43 -0.22 -3.41
C ALA A 343 -3.72 -1.02 -2.14
N ASN A 344 -4.06 -2.31 -2.33
CA ASN A 344 -4.00 -3.30 -1.28
C ASN A 344 -2.52 -3.55 -0.93
N PRO A 345 -2.03 -3.18 0.27
CA PRO A 345 -0.60 -3.22 0.56
C PRO A 345 -0.02 -4.64 0.52
N TYR A 346 -0.80 -5.66 0.89
CA TYR A 346 -0.34 -7.04 0.83
C TYR A 346 -0.12 -7.51 -0.61
N LEU A 347 -1.07 -7.22 -1.50
CA LEU A 347 -0.99 -7.61 -2.91
C LEU A 347 0.06 -6.80 -3.66
N ALA A 348 0.16 -5.50 -3.39
CA ALA A 348 1.18 -4.65 -3.99
C ALA A 348 2.60 -5.13 -3.63
N LEU A 349 2.86 -5.39 -2.34
CA LEU A 349 4.17 -5.88 -1.89
C LEU A 349 4.46 -7.31 -2.39
N ALA A 350 3.45 -8.17 -2.53
CA ALA A 350 3.61 -9.50 -3.13
C ALA A 350 4.02 -9.40 -4.61
N ALA A 351 3.34 -8.56 -5.40
CA ALA A 351 3.63 -8.34 -6.81
C ALA A 351 5.03 -7.74 -7.03
N LEU A 352 5.39 -6.74 -6.23
CA LEU A 352 6.73 -6.11 -6.28
C LEU A 352 7.83 -7.10 -5.90
N LEU A 353 7.65 -7.89 -4.85
CA LEU A 353 8.61 -8.91 -4.44
C LEU A 353 8.80 -9.96 -5.54
N ALA A 354 7.70 -10.51 -6.05
CA ALA A 354 7.76 -11.53 -7.10
C ALA A 354 8.45 -11.02 -8.36
N SER A 355 8.14 -9.78 -8.78
CA SER A 355 8.79 -9.13 -9.93
C SER A 355 10.30 -9.01 -9.73
N GLY A 356 10.73 -8.54 -8.56
CA GLY A 356 12.16 -8.41 -8.27
C GLY A 356 12.88 -9.77 -8.15
N LEU A 357 12.22 -10.78 -7.57
CA LEU A 357 12.78 -12.12 -7.46
C LEU A 357 12.92 -12.79 -8.83
N ASP A 358 11.97 -12.60 -9.75
CA ASP A 358 12.08 -13.12 -11.12
C ASP A 358 13.32 -12.55 -11.83
N GLY A 359 13.64 -11.27 -11.60
CA GLY A 359 14.87 -10.68 -12.10
C GLY A 359 16.13 -11.36 -11.55
N ILE A 360 16.13 -11.71 -10.25
CA ILE A 360 17.25 -12.43 -9.62
C ILE A 360 17.34 -13.87 -10.15
N GLU A 361 16.23 -14.60 -10.21
CA GLU A 361 16.19 -16.01 -10.66
C GLU A 361 16.63 -16.17 -12.13
N LYS A 362 16.34 -15.17 -12.95
CA LYS A 362 16.72 -15.14 -14.38
C LYS A 362 18.06 -14.45 -14.65
N ASP A 363 18.77 -14.00 -13.61
CA ASP A 363 20.04 -13.25 -13.71
C ASP A 363 19.92 -12.07 -14.70
N MET A 364 18.81 -11.32 -14.58
CA MET A 364 18.54 -10.19 -15.46
C MET A 364 19.52 -9.03 -15.22
N ASN A 365 19.82 -8.30 -16.28
CA ASN A 365 20.63 -7.10 -16.21
C ASN A 365 19.75 -5.85 -16.34
N ALA A 366 19.81 -4.95 -15.37
CA ALA A 366 19.14 -3.66 -15.46
C ALA A 366 19.66 -2.86 -16.66
N PRO A 367 18.77 -2.18 -17.42
CA PRO A 367 19.20 -1.29 -18.48
C PRO A 367 20.05 -0.13 -17.89
N LYS A 368 20.68 0.66 -18.74
CA LYS A 368 21.41 1.85 -18.29
C LYS A 368 20.46 2.80 -17.54
N PRO A 369 20.92 3.40 -16.42
CA PRO A 369 20.11 4.40 -15.71
C PRO A 369 19.88 5.63 -16.58
N ILE A 370 18.71 6.24 -16.44
CA ILE A 370 18.33 7.47 -17.17
C ILE A 370 18.47 8.67 -16.23
N ASP A 371 19.55 9.41 -16.35
CA ASP A 371 19.83 10.56 -15.49
C ASP A 371 19.26 11.88 -16.01
N SER A 372 18.79 11.92 -17.27
CA SER A 372 18.10 13.07 -17.86
C SER A 372 16.63 13.11 -17.49
N ASN A 373 16.02 14.30 -17.55
CA ASN A 373 14.61 14.49 -17.28
C ASN A 373 13.76 13.82 -18.39
N ILE A 374 13.09 12.71 -18.08
CA ILE A 374 12.28 11.95 -19.04
C ILE A 374 11.04 12.72 -19.49
N TYR A 375 10.52 13.62 -18.68
CA TYR A 375 9.30 14.39 -19.02
C TYR A 375 9.47 15.34 -20.19
N VAL A 376 10.72 15.74 -20.52
CA VAL A 376 11.00 16.62 -21.68
C VAL A 376 11.35 15.85 -22.95
N MET A 377 11.53 14.51 -22.86
CA MET A 377 11.79 13.65 -24.01
C MET A 377 10.51 13.46 -24.85
N ASP A 378 10.62 13.56 -26.16
CA ASP A 378 9.57 13.14 -27.04
C ASP A 378 9.45 11.60 -27.14
N LYS A 379 8.37 11.09 -27.73
CA LYS A 379 8.15 9.66 -27.85
C LYS A 379 9.23 8.93 -28.67
N PRO A 380 9.71 9.43 -29.83
CA PRO A 380 10.83 8.84 -30.55
C PRO A 380 12.09 8.73 -29.71
N GLU A 381 12.42 9.76 -28.93
CA GLU A 381 13.59 9.78 -28.06
C GLU A 381 13.47 8.73 -26.94
N ARG A 382 12.29 8.61 -26.30
CA ARG A 382 12.05 7.56 -25.31
C ARG A 382 12.21 6.16 -25.89
N VAL A 383 11.63 5.89 -27.06
CA VAL A 383 11.75 4.59 -27.74
C VAL A 383 13.21 4.28 -28.08
N ALA A 384 13.99 5.27 -28.54
CA ALA A 384 15.41 5.10 -28.83
C ALA A 384 16.26 4.76 -27.59
N ASN A 385 15.81 5.19 -26.41
CA ASN A 385 16.43 4.87 -25.12
C ASN A 385 15.83 3.60 -24.45
N GLY A 386 14.92 2.89 -25.11
CA GLY A 386 14.27 1.70 -24.55
C GLY A 386 13.34 1.99 -23.38
N ILE A 387 12.75 3.18 -23.33
CA ILE A 387 11.85 3.62 -22.26
C ILE A 387 10.40 3.41 -22.72
N ASP A 388 9.72 2.47 -22.07
CA ASP A 388 8.29 2.23 -22.28
C ASP A 388 7.42 3.15 -21.42
N ASP A 389 6.19 3.39 -21.90
CA ASP A 389 5.16 4.09 -21.12
C ASP A 389 4.45 3.10 -20.18
N LEU A 390 4.14 3.51 -18.94
CA LEU A 390 3.20 2.79 -18.08
C LEU A 390 1.80 2.77 -18.73
N PRO A 391 0.92 1.81 -18.39
CA PRO A 391 -0.46 1.80 -18.87
C PRO A 391 -1.17 3.14 -18.63
N ALA A 392 -1.92 3.61 -19.60
CA ALA A 392 -2.63 4.89 -19.53
C ALA A 392 -4.01 4.78 -18.86
N THR A 393 -4.58 3.58 -18.81
CA THR A 393 -5.89 3.31 -18.23
C THR A 393 -5.86 2.04 -17.39
N LEU A 394 -6.85 1.88 -16.50
CA LEU A 394 -7.04 0.63 -15.76
C LEU A 394 -7.21 -0.55 -16.73
N PHE A 395 -7.94 -0.38 -17.82
CA PHE A 395 -8.13 -1.42 -18.82
C PHE A 395 -6.81 -1.90 -19.44
N ASP A 396 -5.96 -0.97 -19.89
CA ASP A 396 -4.66 -1.33 -20.45
C ASP A 396 -3.79 -2.10 -19.42
N ALA A 397 -3.85 -1.71 -18.16
CA ALA A 397 -3.10 -2.36 -17.10
C ALA A 397 -3.61 -3.78 -16.80
N LEU A 398 -4.93 -3.99 -16.83
CA LEU A 398 -5.53 -5.32 -16.64
C LEU A 398 -5.18 -6.27 -17.78
N GLU A 399 -5.15 -5.79 -19.01
CA GLU A 399 -4.72 -6.61 -20.17
C GLU A 399 -3.26 -7.07 -20.04
N VAL A 400 -2.37 -6.16 -19.60
CA VAL A 400 -0.97 -6.51 -19.36
C VAL A 400 -0.82 -7.44 -18.16
N LEU A 401 -1.56 -7.20 -17.06
CA LEU A 401 -1.56 -8.08 -15.89
C LEU A 401 -1.98 -9.51 -16.26
N ARG A 402 -3.06 -9.69 -17.03
CA ARG A 402 -3.57 -10.98 -17.48
C ARG A 402 -2.53 -11.78 -18.24
N ALA A 403 -1.68 -11.11 -19.01
CA ALA A 403 -0.63 -11.73 -19.81
C ALA A 403 0.66 -12.03 -19.03
N ASP A 404 0.87 -11.39 -17.91
CA ASP A 404 2.08 -11.53 -17.09
C ASP A 404 1.94 -12.64 -16.05
N LYS A 405 2.56 -13.78 -16.37
CA LYS A 405 2.46 -14.96 -15.51
C LYS A 405 3.10 -14.75 -14.13
N VAL A 406 4.19 -13.97 -14.02
CA VAL A 406 4.91 -13.77 -12.75
C VAL A 406 4.04 -12.98 -11.78
N VAL A 407 3.44 -11.89 -12.23
CA VAL A 407 2.57 -11.08 -11.38
C VAL A 407 1.28 -11.83 -11.05
N MET A 408 0.66 -12.53 -12.02
CA MET A 408 -0.54 -13.36 -11.75
C MET A 408 -0.27 -14.48 -10.77
N ASP A 409 0.84 -15.22 -10.92
CA ASP A 409 1.23 -16.29 -9.98
C ASP A 409 1.49 -15.74 -8.56
N SER A 410 2.01 -14.51 -8.45
CA SER A 410 2.22 -13.86 -7.15
C SER A 410 0.92 -13.62 -6.39
N LEU A 411 -0.17 -13.32 -7.10
CA LEU A 411 -1.50 -13.17 -6.53
C LEU A 411 -2.12 -14.53 -6.16
N GLY A 412 -1.77 -15.58 -6.93
CA GLY A 412 -2.40 -16.89 -6.90
C GLY A 412 -3.73 -16.89 -7.66
N GLU A 413 -4.20 -18.10 -8.03
CA GLU A 413 -5.35 -18.30 -8.90
C GLU A 413 -6.60 -17.56 -8.40
N HIS A 414 -6.99 -17.81 -7.14
CA HIS A 414 -8.22 -17.24 -6.57
C HIS A 414 -8.21 -15.70 -6.58
N ILE A 415 -7.15 -15.08 -6.03
CA ILE A 415 -7.08 -13.60 -5.99
C ILE A 415 -6.92 -13.03 -7.39
N GLY A 416 -6.08 -13.62 -8.23
CA GLY A 416 -5.83 -13.14 -9.59
C GLY A 416 -7.10 -13.07 -10.43
N GLU A 417 -7.90 -14.15 -10.42
CA GLU A 417 -9.17 -14.21 -11.18
C GLU A 417 -10.20 -13.20 -10.64
N HIS A 418 -10.43 -13.18 -9.34
CA HIS A 418 -11.41 -12.27 -8.73
C HIS A 418 -10.98 -10.80 -8.81
N PHE A 419 -9.69 -10.53 -8.69
CA PHE A 419 -9.16 -9.18 -8.88
C PHE A 419 -9.42 -8.66 -10.29
N LEU A 420 -9.12 -9.47 -11.31
CA LEU A 420 -9.40 -9.11 -12.71
C LEU A 420 -10.91 -8.86 -12.91
N GLU A 421 -11.77 -9.77 -12.47
CA GLU A 421 -13.22 -9.65 -12.58
C GLU A 421 -13.74 -8.35 -11.93
N LEU A 422 -13.38 -8.09 -10.67
CA LEU A 422 -13.83 -6.91 -9.95
C LEU A 422 -13.34 -5.61 -10.60
N LYS A 423 -12.12 -5.60 -11.13
CA LYS A 423 -11.54 -4.42 -11.78
C LYS A 423 -12.07 -4.19 -13.19
N GLU A 424 -12.44 -5.23 -13.90
CA GLU A 424 -13.16 -5.12 -15.17
C GLU A 424 -14.57 -4.53 -14.97
N ILE A 425 -15.29 -4.97 -13.93
CA ILE A 425 -16.57 -4.38 -13.56
C ILE A 425 -16.40 -2.89 -13.23
N GLU A 426 -15.38 -2.50 -12.45
CA GLU A 426 -15.08 -1.09 -12.14
C GLU A 426 -14.82 -0.27 -13.42
N TRP A 427 -14.01 -0.81 -14.33
CA TRP A 427 -13.72 -0.18 -15.61
C TRP A 427 -14.99 -0.01 -16.47
N ASP A 428 -15.80 -1.05 -16.59
CA ASP A 428 -17.04 -1.02 -17.37
C ASP A 428 -18.05 0.01 -16.80
N MET A 429 -18.17 0.09 -15.50
CA MET A 429 -19.00 1.11 -14.85
C MET A 429 -18.47 2.52 -15.10
N PHE A 430 -17.14 2.70 -15.04
CA PHE A 430 -16.51 4.00 -15.28
C PHE A 430 -16.66 4.46 -16.73
N ARG A 431 -16.36 3.60 -17.72
CA ARG A 431 -16.39 3.98 -19.14
C ARG A 431 -17.79 4.31 -19.68
N MET A 432 -18.83 3.94 -18.95
CA MET A 432 -20.22 4.29 -19.27
C MET A 432 -20.64 5.67 -18.71
N GLN A 433 -19.82 6.28 -17.85
CA GLN A 433 -20.15 7.58 -17.27
C GLN A 433 -19.98 8.68 -18.32
N VAL A 434 -20.94 9.60 -18.35
CA VAL A 434 -20.84 10.85 -19.13
C VAL A 434 -20.46 11.95 -18.16
N THR A 435 -19.21 12.41 -18.26
CA THR A 435 -18.64 13.40 -17.35
C THR A 435 -19.16 14.82 -17.63
N GLU A 436 -19.07 15.71 -16.65
CA GLU A 436 -19.36 17.12 -16.81
C GLU A 436 -18.48 17.76 -17.89
N TRP A 437 -17.16 17.40 -17.88
CA TRP A 437 -16.22 17.85 -18.89
C TRP A 437 -16.66 17.51 -20.33
N GLU A 438 -17.16 16.29 -20.59
CA GLU A 438 -17.65 15.88 -21.89
C GLU A 438 -18.87 16.71 -22.32
N ARG A 439 -19.80 16.92 -21.38
CA ARG A 439 -20.99 17.78 -21.65
C ARG A 439 -20.58 19.21 -21.97
N ASP A 440 -19.65 19.79 -21.20
CA ASP A 440 -19.15 21.14 -21.41
C ASP A 440 -18.44 21.32 -22.74
N GLN A 441 -17.68 20.29 -23.17
CA GLN A 441 -16.97 20.35 -24.45
C GLN A 441 -17.84 20.07 -25.66
N TYR A 442 -18.83 19.18 -25.54
CA TYR A 442 -19.47 18.61 -26.73
C TYR A 442 -20.95 18.98 -26.89
N MET A 443 -21.70 19.26 -25.82
CA MET A 443 -23.16 19.43 -25.89
C MET A 443 -23.62 20.59 -26.80
N THR A 444 -22.80 21.62 -26.91
CA THR A 444 -23.12 22.80 -27.77
C THR A 444 -22.50 22.70 -29.16
N LEU A 445 -21.61 21.73 -29.41
CA LEU A 445 -20.90 21.58 -30.68
C LEU A 445 -21.57 20.55 -31.60
N TYR A 446 -22.18 19.54 -31.00
CA TYR A 446 -22.82 18.41 -31.67
C TYR A 446 -24.29 18.25 -31.23
#